data_314184c583360aeb120bc08a81e40186
#
_entry.id   314184c583360aeb120bc08a81e40186
#
_cell.length_a   1.000
_cell.length_b   1.000
_cell.length_c   1.000
_cell.angle_alpha   90.00
_cell.angle_beta   90.00
_cell.angle_gamma   90.00
#
_symmetry.space_group_name_H-M   'P 1'
#
loop_
_entity.id
_entity.type
_entity.pdbx_description
1 polymer ?
#
loop_
_entity_poly.entity_id
_entity_poly.type
_entity_poly.pdbx_seq_one_letter_code
_entity_poly.pdbx_strand_id
1 'polypeptide(L)' 'IKRIGWVSFMRNVILVCGNSRLPEFIYKLKKFLDNRNPIIRGITIWAINELMEGDIKEVFKKIKEIEKNK' A
#
# COMPACT_ATOMS: atom_id res chain seq x y z
N ILE A 1 -22.67 -4.85 10.66
CA ILE A 1 -22.07 -3.52 10.39
C ILE A 1 -22.84 -2.88 9.23
N LYS A 2 -23.33 -1.67 9.43
CA LYS A 2 -23.98 -0.91 8.37
C LYS A 2 -22.98 -0.63 7.25
N ARG A 3 -23.47 -0.52 6.00
CA ARG A 3 -22.64 -0.34 4.82
C ARG A 3 -21.65 0.81 4.93
N ILE A 4 -22.06 1.94 5.50
CA ILE A 4 -21.21 3.11 5.71
C ILE A 4 -20.10 2.81 6.71
N GLY A 5 -20.41 2.08 7.78
CA GLY A 5 -19.43 1.67 8.77
C GLY A 5 -18.39 0.73 8.19
N TRP A 6 -18.79 -0.17 7.27
CA TRP A 6 -17.85 -1.07 6.61
C TRP A 6 -16.85 -0.30 5.74
N VAL A 7 -17.32 0.69 4.97
CA VAL A 7 -16.45 1.50 4.11
C VAL A 7 -15.42 2.25 4.95
N SER A 8 -15.84 2.90 6.03
CA SER A 8 -14.92 3.60 6.93
C SER A 8 -13.90 2.67 7.56
N PHE A 9 -14.34 1.50 7.99
CA PHE A 9 -13.47 0.48 8.58
C PHE A 9 -12.42 0.01 7.56
N MET A 10 -12.85 -0.34 6.37
CA MET A 10 -11.95 -0.83 5.32
C MET A 10 -10.97 0.24 4.86
N ARG A 11 -11.42 1.49 4.77
CA ARG A 11 -10.56 2.61 4.45
C ARG A 11 -9.42 2.71 5.46
N ASN A 12 -9.72 2.60 6.75
CA ASN A 12 -8.72 2.66 7.80
C ASN A 12 -7.76 1.48 7.75
N VAL A 13 -8.26 0.27 7.47
CA VAL A 13 -7.44 -0.92 7.32
C VAL A 13 -6.45 -0.75 6.16
N ILE A 14 -6.94 -0.28 5.02
CA ILE A 14 -6.09 -0.08 3.83
C ILE A 14 -5.05 1.01 4.09
N LEU A 15 -5.44 2.08 4.80
CA LEU A 15 -4.52 3.15 5.18
C LEU A 15 -3.37 2.62 6.04
N VAL A 16 -3.69 1.80 7.02
CA VAL A 16 -2.68 1.16 7.88
C VAL A 16 -1.75 0.27 7.06
N CYS A 17 -2.31 -0.52 6.13
CA CYS A 17 -1.51 -1.36 5.24
C CYS A 17 -0.55 -0.53 4.39
N GLY A 18 -1.03 0.60 3.84
CA GLY A 18 -0.19 1.48 3.04
C GLY A 18 0.96 2.10 3.82
N ASN A 19 0.74 2.37 5.11
CA ASN A 19 1.75 2.95 5.99
C ASN A 19 2.68 1.91 6.64
N SER A 20 2.37 0.64 6.50
CA SER A 20 3.11 -0.45 7.16
C SER A 20 4.51 -0.69 6.60
N ARG A 21 4.76 -0.28 5.35
CA ARG A 21 5.99 -0.54 4.60
C ARG A 21 6.25 -2.03 4.34
N LEU A 22 5.22 -2.85 4.44
CA LEU A 22 5.31 -4.28 4.18
C LEU A 22 4.82 -4.57 2.75
N PRO A 23 5.72 -4.79 1.79
CA PRO A 23 5.34 -4.96 0.37
C PRO A 23 4.44 -6.16 0.13
N GLU A 24 4.42 -7.13 1.04
CA GLU A 24 3.54 -8.29 0.96
C GLU A 24 2.06 -7.90 0.94
N PHE A 25 1.70 -6.75 1.50
CA PHE A 25 0.32 -6.27 1.47
C PHE A 25 -0.13 -5.82 0.08
N ILE A 26 0.79 -5.51 -0.83
CA ILE A 26 0.46 -5.15 -2.22
C ILE A 26 -0.40 -6.25 -2.85
N TYR A 27 0.02 -7.48 -2.69
CA TYR A 27 -0.69 -8.63 -3.24
C TYR A 27 -2.11 -8.73 -2.68
N LYS A 28 -2.25 -8.55 -1.37
CA LYS A 28 -3.55 -8.61 -0.71
C LYS A 28 -4.46 -7.44 -1.08
N LEU A 29 -3.89 -6.27 -1.32
CA LEU A 29 -4.65 -5.07 -1.66
C LEU A 29 -5.17 -5.09 -3.10
N LYS A 30 -4.54 -5.82 -4.00
CA LYS A 30 -4.96 -5.86 -5.41
C LYS A 30 -6.41 -6.22 -5.61
N LYS A 31 -6.97 -7.07 -4.75
CA LYS A 31 -8.37 -7.49 -4.85
C LYS A 31 -9.35 -6.32 -4.67
N PHE A 32 -8.93 -5.26 -3.99
CA PHE A 32 -9.79 -4.10 -3.75
C PHE A 32 -9.79 -3.10 -4.90
N LEU A 33 -8.93 -3.28 -5.91
CA LEU A 33 -8.90 -2.42 -7.09
C LEU A 33 -10.19 -2.52 -7.91
N ASP A 34 -10.89 -3.63 -7.81
CA ASP A 34 -12.17 -3.86 -8.49
C ASP A 34 -13.39 -3.56 -7.60
N ASN A 35 -13.17 -2.99 -6.42
CA ASN A 35 -14.26 -2.70 -5.51
C ASN A 35 -15.22 -1.68 -6.12
N ARG A 36 -16.53 -1.86 -5.87
CA ARG A 36 -17.57 -0.97 -6.40
C ARG A 36 -17.49 0.44 -5.83
N ASN A 37 -16.98 0.58 -4.61
CA ASN A 37 -16.90 1.88 -3.95
C ASN A 37 -15.66 2.62 -4.41
N PRO A 38 -15.81 3.84 -4.99
CA PRO A 38 -14.67 4.62 -5.47
C PRO A 38 -13.72 5.05 -4.35
N ILE A 39 -14.21 5.19 -3.12
CA ILE A 39 -13.36 5.53 -1.97
C ILE A 39 -12.40 4.39 -1.69
N ILE A 40 -12.90 3.15 -1.72
CA ILE A 40 -12.06 1.97 -1.50
C ILE A 40 -11.05 1.80 -2.64
N ARG A 41 -11.47 1.99 -3.89
CA ARG A 41 -10.55 1.94 -5.03
C ARG A 41 -9.44 2.97 -4.90
N GLY A 42 -9.81 4.23 -4.59
CA GLY A 42 -8.85 5.32 -4.49
C GLY A 42 -7.81 5.11 -3.39
N ILE A 43 -8.25 4.74 -2.19
CA ILE A 43 -7.33 4.50 -1.08
C ILE A 43 -6.44 3.26 -1.35
N THR A 44 -6.97 2.27 -2.07
CA THR A 44 -6.20 1.09 -2.43
C THR A 44 -5.07 1.44 -3.39
N ILE A 45 -5.35 2.27 -4.40
CA ILE A 45 -4.34 2.74 -5.35
C ILE A 45 -3.25 3.50 -4.59
N TRP A 46 -3.64 4.41 -3.71
CA TRP A 46 -2.69 5.15 -2.88
C TRP A 46 -1.81 4.21 -2.05
N ALA A 47 -2.43 3.24 -1.38
CA ALA A 47 -1.71 2.31 -0.51
C ALA A 47 -0.70 1.45 -1.28
N ILE A 48 -1.10 0.96 -2.46
CA ILE A 48 -0.21 0.16 -3.30
C ILE A 48 0.98 1.02 -3.74
N ASN A 49 0.73 2.27 -4.16
CA ASN A 49 1.81 3.18 -4.55
C ASN A 49 2.78 3.45 -3.41
N GLU A 50 2.26 3.66 -2.20
CA GLU A 50 3.11 3.88 -1.02
C GLU A 50 4.01 2.67 -0.74
N LEU A 51 3.45 1.47 -0.84
CA LEU A 51 4.22 0.25 -0.62
C LEU A 51 5.26 0.01 -1.70
N MET A 52 4.93 0.31 -2.95
CA MET A 52 5.87 0.18 -4.08
C MET A 52 7.02 1.19 -3.96
N GLU A 53 6.72 2.43 -3.60
CA GLU A 53 7.74 3.46 -3.41
C GLU A 53 8.71 3.09 -2.29
N GLY A 54 8.19 2.57 -1.19
CA GLY A 54 9.02 2.11 -0.07
C GLY A 54 9.99 1.02 -0.49
N ASP A 55 9.50 0.06 -1.27
CA ASP A 55 10.33 -1.04 -1.77
C ASP A 55 11.43 -0.53 -2.71
N ILE A 56 11.09 0.37 -3.62
CA ILE A 56 12.06 0.98 -4.53
C ILE A 56 13.13 1.76 -3.76
N LYS A 57 12.74 2.54 -2.76
CA LYS A 57 13.67 3.29 -1.93
C LYS A 57 14.67 2.39 -1.21
N GLU A 58 14.22 1.25 -0.71
CA GLU A 58 15.09 0.28 -0.06
C GLU A 58 16.10 -0.31 -1.04
N VAL A 59 15.66 -0.65 -2.24
CA VAL A 59 16.55 -1.17 -3.29
C VAL A 59 17.60 -0.14 -3.65
N PHE A 60 17.21 1.13 -3.86
CA PHE A 60 18.16 2.20 -4.16
C PHE A 60 19.17 2.41 -3.04
N LYS A 61 18.72 2.33 -1.80
CA LYS A 61 19.58 2.47 -0.63
C LYS A 61 20.65 1.37 -0.61
N LYS A 62 20.26 0.14 -0.88
CA LYS A 62 21.19 -1.00 -0.96
C LYS A 62 22.20 -0.82 -2.09
N ILE A 63 21.78 -0.35 -3.25
CA ILE A 63 22.67 -0.09 -4.39
C ILE A 63 23.71 0.97 -4.02
N LYS A 64 23.28 2.06 -3.36
CA LYS A 64 24.19 3.11 -2.93
C LYS A 64 25.23 2.59 -1.92
N GLU A 65 24.84 1.73 -1.01
CA GLU A 65 25.77 1.12 -0.05
C GLU A 65 26.82 0.26 -0.75
N ILE A 66 26.42 -0.49 -1.76
CA ILE A 66 27.33 -1.32 -2.55
C ILE A 66 28.34 -0.42 -3.31
N GLU A 67 27.86 0.68 -3.90
CA GLU A 67 28.71 1.63 -4.61
C GLU A 67 29.72 2.31 -3.70
N LYS A 68 29.35 2.63 -2.47
CA LYS A 68 30.24 3.25 -1.49
C LYS A 68 31.40 2.34 -1.06
N ASN A 69 31.21 1.04 -1.14
CA ASN A 69 32.20 0.07 -0.71
C ASN A 69 33.21 -0.30 -1.81
N LYS A 70 33.11 0.35 -2.95
CA LYS A 70 34.15 0.26 -3.96
C LYS A 70 35.29 1.20 -3.59
#